data_d88f296e5e777b86a103b150d90531db
#
_entry.id   d88f296e5e777b86a103b150d90531db
#
_cell.length_a   1.000
_cell.length_b   1.000
_cell.length_c   1.000
_cell.angle_alpha   90.00
_cell.angle_beta   90.00
_cell.angle_gamma   90.00
#
_symmetry.space_group_name_H-M   'P 1'
#
loop_
_entity.id
_entity.type
_entity.pdbx_description
1 polymer ?
#
loop_
_entity_poly.entity_id
_entity_poly.type
_entity_poly.pdbx_seq_one_letter_code
_entity_poly.pdbx_strand_id
1 'polypeptide(L)'
;MIGLGTVINMGLIIGGSIIGLTCGRFMKDNLKQTLMVVCGIIVLLLGMSGAMQFMLVIVNGSLQTTGPLLMIISMVVGAVIGEIIDLDRWITVFGDWVKDKTGNTGDPKFTQAFITASLTFTVGAMGVLGSIQDGLTGDYQTLLLKGILDGVIVMVMTSSMGKGALFSFIPVGITQWLITALVHVAAPLMTQQAIDNLSYVGSILIFCVGINIIWPNKIRLANLLPAIFIAMGLTFLI
;
A
#
# COMPACT_ATOMS: atom_id res chain seq x y z
N MET A 1 -7.28 -9.79 -21.16
CA MET A 1 -7.41 -11.00 -20.31
C MET A 1 -7.60 -10.49 -18.89
N ILE A 2 -8.75 -10.73 -18.31
CA ILE A 2 -9.09 -10.25 -16.96
C ILE A 2 -8.11 -10.84 -15.92
N GLY A 3 -7.60 -10.03 -15.01
CA GLY A 3 -6.64 -10.42 -13.98
C GLY A 3 -5.18 -10.45 -14.42
N LEU A 4 -4.88 -10.11 -15.68
CA LEU A 4 -3.51 -10.08 -16.19
C LEU A 4 -2.66 -9.01 -15.48
N GLY A 5 -3.25 -7.86 -15.16
CA GLY A 5 -2.56 -6.78 -14.46
C GLY A 5 -2.04 -7.20 -13.09
N THR A 6 -2.85 -7.94 -12.33
CA THR A 6 -2.43 -8.49 -11.03
C THR A 6 -1.27 -9.46 -11.17
N VAL A 7 -1.32 -10.38 -12.15
CA VAL A 7 -0.20 -11.32 -12.41
C VAL A 7 1.08 -10.58 -12.76
N ILE A 8 0.99 -9.56 -13.61
CA ILE A 8 2.14 -8.71 -13.98
C ILE A 8 2.71 -8.01 -12.75
N ASN A 9 1.86 -7.38 -11.93
CA ASN A 9 2.30 -6.68 -10.71
C ASN A 9 3.00 -7.65 -9.75
N MET A 10 2.41 -8.80 -9.46
CA MET A 10 3.04 -9.84 -8.64
C MET A 10 4.39 -10.28 -9.21
N GLY A 11 4.45 -10.49 -10.53
CA GLY A 11 5.69 -10.87 -11.22
C GLY A 11 6.79 -9.82 -11.09
N LEU A 12 6.43 -8.53 -11.19
CA LEU A 12 7.37 -7.41 -11.04
C LEU A 12 7.86 -7.26 -9.59
N ILE A 13 6.99 -7.47 -8.59
CA ILE A 13 7.39 -7.53 -7.18
C ILE A 13 8.36 -8.69 -6.94
N ILE A 14 8.08 -9.88 -7.46
CA ILE A 14 8.97 -11.05 -7.32
C ILE A 14 10.31 -10.79 -8.02
N GLY A 15 10.28 -10.32 -9.28
CA GLY A 15 11.49 -10.02 -10.04
C GLY A 15 12.36 -8.95 -9.40
N GLY A 16 11.76 -7.82 -8.98
CA GLY A 16 12.45 -6.76 -8.24
C GLY A 16 13.05 -7.27 -6.94
N SER A 17 12.31 -8.12 -6.22
CA SER A 17 12.78 -8.72 -4.97
C SER A 17 13.99 -9.65 -5.17
N ILE A 18 13.99 -10.47 -6.21
CA ILE A 18 15.13 -11.35 -6.53
C ILE A 18 16.37 -10.51 -6.85
N ILE A 19 16.20 -9.45 -7.66
CA ILE A 19 17.30 -8.52 -7.97
C ILE A 19 17.81 -7.86 -6.67
N GLY A 20 16.92 -7.36 -5.82
CA GLY A 20 17.25 -6.74 -4.55
C GLY A 20 17.99 -7.67 -3.59
N LEU A 21 17.56 -8.92 -3.47
CA LEU A 21 18.22 -9.94 -2.63
C LEU A 21 19.61 -10.33 -3.15
N THR A 22 19.77 -10.42 -4.46
CA THR A 22 21.07 -10.73 -5.07
C THR A 22 22.04 -9.56 -4.96
N CYS A 23 21.62 -8.36 -5.33
CA CYS A 23 22.42 -7.14 -5.20
C CYS A 23 22.74 -6.80 -3.74
N GLY A 24 21.78 -7.01 -2.84
CA GLY A 24 21.92 -6.72 -1.41
C GLY A 24 23.07 -7.47 -0.72
N ARG A 25 23.48 -8.63 -1.28
CA ARG A 25 24.62 -9.40 -0.74
C ARG A 25 25.96 -8.68 -0.93
N PHE A 26 26.07 -7.84 -1.95
CA PHE A 26 27.30 -7.10 -2.28
C PHE A 26 27.29 -5.69 -1.71
N MET A 27 26.19 -5.25 -1.09
CA MET A 27 26.04 -3.88 -0.59
C MET A 27 26.50 -3.77 0.86
N LYS A 28 27.30 -2.72 1.14
CA LYS A 28 27.69 -2.35 2.51
C LYS A 28 26.45 -1.87 3.30
N ASP A 29 26.46 -2.10 4.61
CA ASP A 29 25.34 -1.76 5.47
C ASP A 29 24.98 -0.27 5.45
N ASN A 30 25.97 0.62 5.37
CA ASN A 30 25.74 2.06 5.21
C ASN A 30 24.96 2.38 3.92
N LEU A 31 25.25 1.69 2.81
CA LEU A 31 24.51 1.90 1.56
C LEU A 31 23.08 1.40 1.68
N LYS A 32 22.87 0.23 2.31
CA LYS A 32 21.51 -0.29 2.57
C LYS A 32 20.69 0.68 3.41
N GLN A 33 21.30 1.23 4.47
CA GLN A 33 20.63 2.22 5.32
C GLN A 33 20.28 3.49 4.56
N THR A 34 21.21 4.01 3.76
CA THR A 34 20.96 5.19 2.91
C THR A 34 19.82 4.93 1.92
N LEU A 35 19.80 3.76 1.26
CA LEU A 35 18.75 3.38 0.32
C LEU A 35 17.39 3.24 1.01
N MET A 36 17.35 2.71 2.24
CA MET A 36 16.10 2.66 3.02
C MET A 36 15.56 4.05 3.33
N VAL A 37 16.42 4.97 3.75
CA VAL A 37 15.99 6.37 3.98
C VAL A 37 15.50 7.01 2.69
N VAL A 38 16.20 6.82 1.57
CA VAL A 38 15.77 7.32 0.24
C VAL A 38 14.41 6.71 -0.15
N CYS A 39 14.24 5.40 0.04
CA CYS A 39 12.96 4.74 -0.22
C CYS A 39 11.84 5.32 0.65
N GLY A 40 12.09 5.54 1.94
CA GLY A 40 11.16 6.16 2.85
C GLY A 40 10.77 7.58 2.41
N ILE A 41 11.74 8.39 1.99
CA ILE A 41 11.49 9.75 1.45
C ILE A 41 10.61 9.68 0.19
N ILE A 42 10.90 8.77 -0.74
CA ILE A 42 10.10 8.59 -1.96
C ILE A 42 8.66 8.23 -1.61
N VAL A 43 8.46 7.24 -0.73
CA VAL A 43 7.11 6.81 -0.31
C VAL A 43 6.36 7.93 0.42
N LEU A 44 7.06 8.70 1.26
CA LEU A 44 6.52 9.85 1.97
C LEU A 44 6.04 10.93 0.99
N LEU A 45 6.86 11.27 -0.01
CA LEU A 45 6.50 12.24 -1.04
C LEU A 45 5.34 11.76 -1.93
N LEU A 46 5.30 10.47 -2.27
CA LEU A 46 4.19 9.88 -3.02
C LEU A 46 2.88 9.98 -2.22
N GLY A 47 2.91 9.64 -0.93
CA GLY A 47 1.76 9.78 -0.05
C GLY A 47 1.30 11.23 0.10
N MET A 48 2.24 12.15 0.29
CA MET A 48 1.94 13.59 0.38
C MET A 48 1.34 14.12 -0.93
N SER A 49 1.95 13.80 -2.06
CA SER A 49 1.46 14.23 -3.38
C SER A 49 0.04 13.70 -3.64
N GLY A 50 -0.21 12.42 -3.36
CA GLY A 50 -1.54 11.83 -3.52
C GLY A 50 -2.57 12.47 -2.58
N ALA A 51 -2.22 12.75 -1.32
CA ALA A 51 -3.12 13.45 -0.41
C ALA A 51 -3.43 14.88 -0.87
N MET A 52 -2.42 15.62 -1.33
CA MET A 52 -2.58 16.99 -1.83
C MET A 52 -3.46 17.06 -3.08
N GLN A 53 -3.42 16.05 -3.94
CA GLN A 53 -4.25 15.97 -5.15
C GLN A 53 -5.75 16.04 -4.83
N PHE A 54 -6.17 15.45 -3.69
CA PHE A 54 -7.57 15.44 -3.27
C PHE A 54 -7.91 16.52 -2.24
N MET A 55 -6.90 17.07 -1.58
CA MET A 55 -7.08 18.11 -0.57
C MET A 55 -7.11 19.54 -1.16
N LEU A 56 -6.52 19.74 -2.33
CA LEU A 56 -6.37 21.05 -2.94
C LEU A 56 -7.26 21.22 -4.17
N VAL A 57 -8.05 22.30 -4.20
CA VAL A 57 -8.91 22.65 -5.33
C VAL A 57 -8.68 24.12 -5.71
N ILE A 58 -8.84 24.44 -6.99
CA ILE A 58 -8.81 25.83 -7.47
C ILE A 58 -10.24 26.34 -7.59
N VAL A 59 -10.61 27.29 -6.75
CA VAL A 59 -11.94 27.94 -6.77
C VAL A 59 -11.72 29.43 -7.05
N ASN A 60 -12.32 29.93 -8.12
CA ASN A 60 -12.22 31.36 -8.54
C ASN A 60 -10.75 31.85 -8.65
N GLY A 61 -9.84 30.99 -9.14
CA GLY A 61 -8.43 31.35 -9.31
C GLY A 61 -7.60 31.34 -8.02
N SER A 62 -8.18 30.96 -6.88
CA SER A 62 -7.48 30.79 -5.60
C SER A 62 -7.42 29.31 -5.18
N LEU A 63 -6.30 28.93 -4.58
CA LEU A 63 -6.11 27.58 -4.03
C LEU A 63 -6.85 27.48 -2.71
N GLN A 64 -7.76 26.51 -2.60
CA GLN A 64 -8.53 26.23 -1.39
C GLN A 64 -8.37 24.78 -0.96
N THR A 65 -8.60 24.50 0.32
CA THR A 65 -8.58 23.12 0.84
C THR A 65 -10.00 22.56 0.88
N THR A 66 -10.13 21.29 0.47
CA THR A 66 -11.36 20.51 0.54
C THR A 66 -11.16 19.22 1.31
N GLY A 67 -12.22 18.66 1.87
CA GLY A 67 -12.21 17.35 2.51
C GLY A 67 -11.53 17.25 3.88
N PRO A 68 -11.19 18.33 4.64
CA PRO A 68 -10.54 18.16 5.93
C PRO A 68 -11.42 17.43 6.94
N LEU A 69 -12.74 17.61 6.89
CA LEU A 69 -13.68 16.92 7.79
C LEU A 69 -13.71 15.41 7.50
N LEU A 70 -13.75 15.03 6.22
CA LEU A 70 -13.67 13.63 5.80
C LEU A 70 -12.38 12.97 6.31
N MET A 71 -11.24 13.65 6.14
CA MET A 71 -9.94 13.18 6.62
C MET A 71 -9.97 12.95 8.14
N ILE A 72 -10.39 13.96 8.90
CA ILE A 72 -10.40 13.90 10.37
C ILE A 72 -11.29 12.76 10.84
N ILE A 73 -12.54 12.69 10.37
CA ILE A 73 -13.48 11.65 10.80
C ILE A 73 -12.95 10.27 10.43
N SER A 74 -12.51 10.09 9.18
CA SER A 74 -12.03 8.79 8.70
C SER A 74 -10.81 8.31 9.49
N MET A 75 -9.83 9.19 9.70
CA MET A 75 -8.59 8.83 10.40
C MET A 75 -8.84 8.55 11.89
N VAL A 76 -9.62 9.41 12.58
CA VAL A 76 -9.88 9.25 14.02
C VAL A 76 -10.74 8.02 14.28
N VAL A 77 -11.87 7.89 13.58
CA VAL A 77 -12.77 6.74 13.77
C VAL A 77 -12.09 5.46 13.31
N GLY A 78 -11.35 5.51 12.20
CA GLY A 78 -10.57 4.39 11.69
C GLY A 78 -9.52 3.90 12.68
N ALA A 79 -8.77 4.82 13.28
CA ALA A 79 -7.79 4.50 14.30
C ALA A 79 -8.43 3.84 15.53
N VAL A 80 -9.56 4.39 16.01
CA VAL A 80 -10.29 3.82 17.17
C VAL A 80 -10.77 2.40 16.87
N ILE A 81 -11.38 2.18 15.71
CA ILE A 81 -11.86 0.84 15.31
C ILE A 81 -10.68 -0.12 15.16
N GLY A 82 -9.61 0.30 14.50
CA GLY A 82 -8.43 -0.53 14.29
C GLY A 82 -7.71 -0.90 15.59
N GLU A 83 -7.61 0.03 16.56
CA GLU A 83 -7.06 -0.26 17.88
C GLU A 83 -7.96 -1.21 18.70
N ILE A 84 -9.29 -1.08 18.62
CA ILE A 84 -10.21 -2.00 19.31
C ILE A 84 -10.09 -3.42 18.74
N ILE A 85 -9.97 -3.55 17.40
CA ILE A 85 -9.84 -4.86 16.72
C ILE A 85 -8.40 -5.38 16.81
N ASP A 86 -7.41 -4.50 17.05
CA ASP A 86 -5.97 -4.79 17.04
C ASP A 86 -5.51 -5.45 15.73
N LEU A 87 -5.80 -4.77 14.61
CA LEU A 87 -5.46 -5.25 13.27
C LEU A 87 -3.96 -5.47 13.08
N ASP A 88 -3.13 -4.68 13.76
CA ASP A 88 -1.67 -4.81 13.73
C ASP A 88 -1.23 -6.21 14.22
N ARG A 89 -1.88 -6.71 15.26
CA ARG A 89 -1.66 -8.07 15.76
C ARG A 89 -2.06 -9.13 14.73
N TRP A 90 -3.22 -8.97 14.08
CA TRP A 90 -3.70 -9.94 13.07
C TRP A 90 -2.78 -10.00 11.86
N ILE A 91 -2.31 -8.84 11.38
CA ILE A 91 -1.35 -8.78 10.27
C ILE A 91 0.00 -9.36 10.68
N THR A 92 0.43 -9.13 11.93
CA THR A 92 1.66 -9.74 12.47
C THR A 92 1.54 -11.27 12.51
N VAL A 93 0.44 -11.80 13.04
CA VAL A 93 0.17 -13.24 13.06
C VAL A 93 0.17 -13.83 11.65
N PHE A 94 -0.43 -13.13 10.69
CA PHE A 94 -0.41 -13.56 9.30
C PHE A 94 1.01 -13.55 8.72
N GLY A 95 1.80 -12.51 9.02
CA GLY A 95 3.21 -12.41 8.61
C GLY A 95 4.07 -13.53 9.22
N ASP A 96 3.86 -13.86 10.49
CA ASP A 96 4.54 -14.98 11.16
C ASP A 96 4.13 -16.33 10.56
N TRP A 97 2.85 -16.50 10.25
CA TRP A 97 2.39 -17.69 9.54
C TRP A 97 3.06 -17.84 8.15
N VAL A 98 3.16 -16.76 7.38
CA VAL A 98 3.89 -16.76 6.09
C VAL A 98 5.36 -17.11 6.30
N LYS A 99 6.00 -16.52 7.33
CA LYS A 99 7.39 -16.80 7.71
C LYS A 99 7.61 -18.29 7.97
N ASP A 100 6.74 -18.90 8.77
CA ASP A 100 6.82 -20.32 9.13
C ASP A 100 6.59 -21.21 7.90
N LYS A 101 5.56 -20.94 7.10
CA LYS A 101 5.23 -21.72 5.90
C LYS A 101 6.29 -21.64 4.81
N THR A 102 7.05 -20.55 4.77
CA THR A 102 8.13 -20.35 3.79
C THR A 102 9.52 -20.76 4.29
N GLY A 103 9.60 -21.36 5.49
CA GLY A 103 10.84 -21.87 6.07
C GLY A 103 11.84 -20.76 6.50
N ASN A 104 11.35 -19.54 6.75
CA ASN A 104 12.17 -18.41 7.16
C ASN A 104 12.13 -18.14 8.67
N THR A 105 11.85 -19.14 9.49
CA THR A 105 11.72 -19.04 10.96
C THR A 105 12.94 -18.42 11.64
N GLY A 106 14.13 -18.60 11.07
CA GLY A 106 15.39 -18.03 11.60
C GLY A 106 15.63 -16.56 11.26
N ASP A 107 14.77 -15.88 10.48
CA ASP A 107 14.96 -14.48 10.12
C ASP A 107 14.16 -13.56 11.06
N PRO A 108 14.82 -12.83 11.98
CA PRO A 108 14.14 -11.96 12.94
C PRO A 108 13.48 -10.73 12.31
N LYS A 109 13.92 -10.33 11.11
CA LYS A 109 13.41 -9.15 10.39
C LYS A 109 12.31 -9.49 9.40
N PHE A 110 12.04 -10.78 9.16
CA PHE A 110 11.12 -11.23 8.11
C PHE A 110 9.73 -10.61 8.26
N THR A 111 9.11 -10.76 9.42
CA THR A 111 7.74 -10.29 9.67
C THR A 111 7.63 -8.78 9.50
N GLN A 112 8.58 -8.01 10.02
CA GLN A 112 8.60 -6.56 9.85
C GLN A 112 8.74 -6.15 8.37
N ALA A 113 9.68 -6.79 7.65
CA ALA A 113 9.88 -6.52 6.21
C ALA A 113 8.62 -6.87 5.40
N PHE A 114 7.99 -8.02 5.72
CA PHE A 114 6.73 -8.46 5.12
C PHE A 114 5.61 -7.45 5.35
N ILE A 115 5.36 -7.04 6.60
CA ILE A 115 4.30 -6.09 6.95
C ILE A 115 4.52 -4.75 6.25
N THR A 116 5.74 -4.19 6.36
CA THR A 116 6.05 -2.89 5.77
C THR A 116 5.85 -2.89 4.26
N ALA A 117 6.37 -3.89 3.54
CA ALA A 117 6.21 -4.00 2.10
C ALA A 117 4.75 -4.25 1.70
N SER A 118 4.06 -5.13 2.43
CA SER A 118 2.64 -5.44 2.17
C SER A 118 1.76 -4.20 2.28
N LEU A 119 1.91 -3.42 3.35
CA LEU A 119 1.14 -2.19 3.53
C LEU A 119 1.51 -1.14 2.48
N THR A 120 2.81 -1.00 2.15
CA THR A 120 3.27 -0.07 1.11
C THR A 120 2.60 -0.35 -0.24
N PHE A 121 2.50 -1.61 -0.62
CA PHE A 121 2.03 -1.99 -1.96
C PHE A 121 0.53 -2.31 -2.04
N THR A 122 -0.10 -2.67 -0.93
CA THR A 122 -1.55 -2.97 -0.91
C THR A 122 -2.39 -1.70 -0.81
N VAL A 123 -1.93 -0.72 -0.01
CA VAL A 123 -2.63 0.54 0.20
C VAL A 123 -2.32 1.51 -0.95
N GLY A 124 -3.35 1.99 -1.64
CA GLY A 124 -3.20 3.01 -2.67
C GLY A 124 -4.22 2.92 -3.80
N ALA A 125 -4.56 4.10 -4.34
CA ALA A 125 -5.56 4.26 -5.39
C ALA A 125 -5.26 3.46 -6.66
N MET A 126 -3.99 3.41 -7.08
CA MET A 126 -3.61 2.71 -8.32
C MET A 126 -3.89 1.21 -8.26
N GLY A 127 -3.74 0.58 -7.08
CA GLY A 127 -4.06 -0.82 -6.90
C GLY A 127 -5.55 -1.10 -7.04
N VAL A 128 -6.38 -0.26 -6.42
CA VAL A 128 -7.84 -0.38 -6.46
C VAL A 128 -8.37 -0.05 -7.86
N LEU A 129 -8.03 1.13 -8.38
CA LEU A 129 -8.48 1.61 -9.69
C LEU A 129 -8.03 0.67 -10.81
N GLY A 130 -6.76 0.26 -10.80
CA GLY A 130 -6.23 -0.66 -11.80
C GLY A 130 -6.89 -2.04 -11.75
N SER A 131 -7.23 -2.55 -10.55
CA SER A 131 -7.95 -3.81 -10.42
C SER A 131 -9.40 -3.71 -10.92
N ILE A 132 -10.04 -2.56 -10.74
CA ILE A 132 -11.37 -2.27 -11.30
C ILE A 132 -11.30 -2.23 -12.83
N GLN A 133 -10.34 -1.51 -13.41
CA GLN A 133 -10.15 -1.39 -14.86
C GLN A 133 -9.84 -2.76 -15.48
N ASP A 134 -8.92 -3.52 -14.89
CA ASP A 134 -8.59 -4.87 -15.34
C ASP A 134 -9.81 -5.81 -15.26
N GLY A 135 -10.61 -5.70 -14.19
CA GLY A 135 -11.83 -6.51 -14.01
C GLY A 135 -12.96 -6.18 -14.96
N LEU A 136 -13.18 -4.91 -15.28
CA LEU A 136 -14.27 -4.46 -16.14
C LEU A 136 -13.94 -4.55 -17.63
N THR A 137 -12.74 -4.17 -18.03
CA THR A 137 -12.36 -3.98 -19.43
C THR A 137 -11.17 -4.82 -19.87
N GLY A 138 -10.46 -5.46 -18.92
CA GLY A 138 -9.19 -6.15 -19.19
C GLY A 138 -8.02 -5.18 -19.42
N ASP A 139 -8.20 -3.88 -19.10
CA ASP A 139 -7.13 -2.89 -19.19
C ASP A 139 -6.20 -3.00 -17.98
N TYR A 140 -5.00 -3.53 -18.22
CA TYR A 140 -3.97 -3.77 -17.22
C TYR A 140 -2.93 -2.66 -17.08
N GLN A 141 -3.03 -1.57 -17.87
CA GLN A 141 -1.97 -0.55 -17.95
C GLN A 141 -1.68 0.11 -16.59
N THR A 142 -2.71 0.43 -15.82
CA THR A 142 -2.55 1.01 -14.47
C THR A 142 -1.82 0.06 -13.53
N LEU A 143 -2.15 -1.24 -13.54
CA LEU A 143 -1.46 -2.25 -12.72
C LEU A 143 -0.04 -2.54 -13.22
N LEU A 144 0.22 -2.44 -14.52
CA LEU A 144 1.58 -2.52 -15.06
C LEU A 144 2.45 -1.38 -14.55
N LEU A 145 1.98 -0.13 -14.65
CA LEU A 145 2.71 1.04 -14.13
C LEU A 145 2.96 0.91 -12.63
N LYS A 146 1.93 0.53 -11.87
CA LYS A 146 2.05 0.25 -10.45
C LYS A 146 3.10 -0.84 -10.18
N GLY A 147 3.05 -1.94 -10.92
CA GLY A 147 3.99 -3.05 -10.77
C GLY A 147 5.44 -2.64 -11.01
N ILE A 148 5.71 -1.75 -11.97
CA ILE A 148 7.05 -1.20 -12.21
C ILE A 148 7.51 -0.40 -10.97
N LEU A 149 6.65 0.47 -10.42
CA LEU A 149 6.97 1.23 -9.22
C LEU A 149 7.19 0.32 -8.01
N ASP A 150 6.29 -0.61 -7.76
CA ASP A 150 6.38 -1.59 -6.68
C ASP A 150 7.66 -2.44 -6.81
N GLY A 151 8.00 -2.87 -8.04
CA GLY A 151 9.21 -3.63 -8.34
C GLY A 151 10.50 -2.89 -8.02
N VAL A 152 10.56 -1.59 -8.32
CA VAL A 152 11.72 -0.75 -7.98
C VAL A 152 11.81 -0.54 -6.47
N ILE A 153 10.70 -0.24 -5.82
CA ILE A 153 10.68 0.00 -4.37
C ILE A 153 11.02 -1.30 -3.61
N VAL A 154 10.42 -2.44 -3.99
CA VAL A 154 10.68 -3.73 -3.34
C VAL A 154 12.12 -4.19 -3.53
N MET A 155 12.77 -3.86 -4.65
CA MET A 155 14.19 -4.14 -4.89
C MET A 155 15.05 -3.48 -3.80
N VAL A 156 14.77 -2.21 -3.47
CA VAL A 156 15.46 -1.50 -2.38
C VAL A 156 15.10 -2.11 -1.02
N MET A 157 13.81 -2.38 -0.77
CA MET A 157 13.36 -2.96 0.50
C MET A 157 13.97 -4.33 0.76
N THR A 158 13.99 -5.23 -0.23
CA THR A 158 14.57 -6.57 -0.07
C THR A 158 16.08 -6.55 0.09
N SER A 159 16.79 -5.59 -0.57
CA SER A 159 18.23 -5.42 -0.38
C SER A 159 18.60 -5.01 1.04
N SER A 160 17.70 -4.31 1.74
CA SER A 160 17.95 -3.69 3.05
C SER A 160 17.27 -4.42 4.21
N MET A 161 16.00 -4.85 4.01
CA MET A 161 15.19 -5.51 5.05
C MET A 161 15.19 -7.04 4.92
N GLY A 162 15.60 -7.59 3.78
CA GLY A 162 15.71 -9.02 3.56
C GLY A 162 14.46 -9.64 2.92
N LYS A 163 14.37 -10.97 3.05
CA LYS A 163 13.43 -11.82 2.30
C LYS A 163 11.94 -11.55 2.58
N GLY A 164 11.61 -11.03 3.76
CA GLY A 164 10.22 -10.80 4.13
C GLY A 164 9.48 -9.90 3.14
N ALA A 165 10.15 -8.87 2.61
CA ALA A 165 9.56 -7.95 1.65
C ALA A 165 9.16 -8.63 0.32
N LEU A 166 9.86 -9.69 -0.11
CA LEU A 166 9.50 -10.50 -1.27
C LEU A 166 8.06 -11.00 -1.17
N PHE A 167 7.69 -11.52 -0.01
CA PHE A 167 6.38 -12.16 0.19
C PHE A 167 5.21 -11.19 0.21
N SER A 168 5.45 -9.89 0.09
CA SER A 168 4.39 -8.88 -0.08
C SER A 168 3.56 -9.09 -1.36
N PHE A 169 4.06 -9.84 -2.36
CA PHE A 169 3.26 -10.22 -3.52
C PHE A 169 1.99 -10.98 -3.16
N ILE A 170 1.98 -11.70 -2.01
CA ILE A 170 0.82 -12.48 -1.55
C ILE A 170 -0.36 -11.56 -1.21
N PRO A 171 -0.27 -10.64 -0.20
CA PRO A 171 -1.38 -9.76 0.11
C PRO A 171 -1.72 -8.81 -1.04
N VAL A 172 -0.75 -8.35 -1.83
CA VAL A 172 -1.02 -7.55 -3.03
C VAL A 172 -1.85 -8.34 -4.04
N GLY A 173 -1.45 -9.57 -4.34
CA GLY A 173 -2.19 -10.45 -5.23
C GLY A 173 -3.61 -10.73 -4.73
N ILE A 174 -3.75 -11.12 -3.45
CA ILE A 174 -5.05 -11.41 -2.84
C ILE A 174 -5.97 -10.19 -2.95
N THR A 175 -5.50 -9.01 -2.59
CA THR A 175 -6.31 -7.78 -2.60
C THR A 175 -6.74 -7.41 -4.01
N GLN A 176 -5.82 -7.41 -4.98
CA GLN A 176 -6.12 -7.07 -6.37
C GLN A 176 -7.05 -8.10 -7.01
N TRP A 177 -6.80 -9.41 -6.82
CA TRP A 177 -7.69 -10.46 -7.30
C TRP A 177 -9.08 -10.39 -6.68
N LEU A 178 -9.17 -10.07 -5.40
CA LEU A 178 -10.46 -9.90 -4.71
C LEU A 178 -11.26 -8.74 -5.32
N ILE A 179 -10.61 -7.58 -5.56
CA ILE A 179 -11.25 -6.43 -6.19
C ILE A 179 -11.67 -6.79 -7.63
N THR A 180 -10.78 -7.39 -8.42
CA THR A 180 -11.06 -7.81 -9.80
C THR A 180 -12.23 -8.80 -9.87
N ALA A 181 -12.30 -9.76 -8.93
CA ALA A 181 -13.39 -10.76 -8.88
C ALA A 181 -14.73 -10.15 -8.44
N LEU A 182 -14.69 -9.19 -7.52
CA LEU A 182 -15.88 -8.57 -6.97
C LEU A 182 -16.33 -7.31 -7.72
N VAL A 183 -15.61 -6.90 -8.78
CA VAL A 183 -15.84 -5.63 -9.47
C VAL A 183 -17.28 -5.45 -9.95
N HIS A 184 -17.91 -6.48 -10.49
CA HIS A 184 -19.29 -6.38 -10.97
C HIS A 184 -20.31 -6.20 -9.85
N VAL A 185 -20.01 -6.71 -8.65
CA VAL A 185 -20.84 -6.53 -7.44
C VAL A 185 -20.53 -5.19 -6.78
N ALA A 186 -19.26 -4.81 -6.74
CA ALA A 186 -18.80 -3.60 -6.09
C ALA A 186 -18.92 -2.34 -6.97
N ALA A 187 -19.05 -2.48 -8.29
CA ALA A 187 -19.12 -1.35 -9.22
C ALA A 187 -20.15 -0.26 -8.85
N PRO A 188 -21.37 -0.58 -8.37
CA PRO A 188 -22.31 0.43 -7.94
C PRO A 188 -21.86 1.24 -6.71
N LEU A 189 -21.00 0.66 -5.86
CA LEU A 189 -20.43 1.30 -4.67
C LEU A 189 -19.14 2.06 -4.99
N MET A 190 -18.50 1.75 -6.12
CA MET A 190 -17.25 2.37 -6.57
C MET A 190 -17.53 3.61 -7.43
N THR A 191 -18.30 4.56 -6.88
CA THR A 191 -18.45 5.87 -7.52
C THR A 191 -17.10 6.59 -7.58
N GLN A 192 -16.95 7.52 -8.53
CA GLN A 192 -15.70 8.30 -8.63
C GLN A 192 -15.36 8.98 -7.30
N GLN A 193 -16.35 9.55 -6.63
CA GLN A 193 -16.16 10.19 -5.33
C GLN A 193 -15.73 9.21 -4.23
N ALA A 194 -16.25 7.95 -4.23
CA ALA A 194 -15.81 6.92 -3.29
C ALA A 194 -14.36 6.52 -3.53
N ILE A 195 -13.94 6.42 -4.80
CA ILE A 195 -12.55 6.14 -5.19
C ILE A 195 -11.64 7.31 -4.81
N ASP A 196 -12.08 8.55 -5.01
CA ASP A 196 -11.32 9.75 -4.65
C ASP A 196 -11.13 9.85 -3.13
N ASN A 197 -12.18 9.61 -2.34
CA ASN A 197 -12.12 9.61 -0.88
C ASN A 197 -11.21 8.48 -0.34
N LEU A 198 -11.33 7.27 -0.93
CA LEU A 198 -10.44 6.14 -0.63
C LEU A 198 -8.98 6.51 -0.95
N SER A 199 -8.75 7.14 -2.11
CA SER A 199 -7.44 7.55 -2.58
C SER A 199 -6.82 8.63 -1.69
N TYR A 200 -7.63 9.58 -1.24
CA TYR A 200 -7.22 10.64 -0.33
C TYR A 200 -6.70 10.06 0.99
N VAL A 201 -7.53 9.27 1.68
CA VAL A 201 -7.15 8.66 2.97
C VAL A 201 -6.05 7.61 2.79
N GLY A 202 -6.12 6.80 1.71
CA GLY A 202 -5.07 5.85 1.37
C GLY A 202 -3.71 6.52 1.16
N SER A 203 -3.67 7.69 0.53
CA SER A 203 -2.44 8.46 0.35
C SER A 203 -1.85 8.95 1.67
N ILE A 204 -2.70 9.33 2.64
CA ILE A 204 -2.25 9.67 3.99
C ILE A 204 -1.62 8.44 4.68
N LEU A 205 -2.20 7.26 4.51
CA LEU A 205 -1.60 6.03 5.03
C LEU A 205 -0.25 5.72 4.36
N ILE A 206 -0.11 5.94 3.04
CA ILE A 206 1.17 5.81 2.34
C ILE A 206 2.21 6.79 2.92
N PHE A 207 1.82 8.02 3.22
CA PHE A 207 2.68 8.97 3.91
C PHE A 207 3.16 8.42 5.27
N CYS A 208 2.26 7.84 6.06
CA CYS A 208 2.59 7.20 7.33
C CYS A 208 3.52 5.98 7.14
N VAL A 209 3.36 5.20 6.05
CA VAL A 209 4.31 4.13 5.68
C VAL A 209 5.71 4.70 5.46
N GLY A 210 5.84 5.82 4.74
CA GLY A 210 7.12 6.50 4.52
C GLY A 210 7.82 6.87 5.83
N ILE A 211 7.06 7.36 6.82
CA ILE A 211 7.56 7.62 8.18
C ILE A 211 8.11 6.33 8.80
N ASN A 212 7.37 5.23 8.73
CA ASN A 212 7.77 3.96 9.34
C ASN A 212 8.97 3.28 8.63
N ILE A 213 9.20 3.58 7.35
CA ILE A 213 10.40 3.13 6.65
C ILE A 213 11.64 3.87 7.19
N ILE A 214 11.54 5.17 7.44
CA ILE A 214 12.64 5.99 7.98
C ILE A 214 12.83 5.74 9.48
N TRP A 215 11.73 5.71 10.22
CA TRP A 215 11.71 5.49 11.67
C TRP A 215 10.80 4.30 12.00
N PRO A 216 11.35 3.09 12.06
CA PRO A 216 10.55 1.87 12.27
C PRO A 216 9.70 1.90 13.53
N ASN A 217 8.50 1.32 13.43
CA ASN A 217 7.55 1.11 14.54
C ASN A 217 7.07 2.39 15.24
N LYS A 218 7.01 3.52 14.55
CA LYS A 218 6.45 4.77 15.10
C LYS A 218 4.94 4.83 15.00
N ILE A 219 4.36 4.24 13.95
CA ILE A 219 2.92 4.26 13.68
C ILE A 219 2.44 2.82 13.51
N ARG A 220 1.37 2.44 14.20
CA ARG A 220 0.68 1.15 14.03
C ARG A 220 -0.21 1.23 12.78
N LEU A 221 0.42 1.12 11.62
CA LEU A 221 -0.22 1.37 10.31
C LEU A 221 -1.43 0.49 10.05
N ALA A 222 -1.36 -0.77 10.46
CA ALA A 222 -2.45 -1.71 10.26
C ALA A 222 -3.74 -1.25 10.97
N ASN A 223 -3.61 -0.64 12.14
CA ASN A 223 -4.75 -0.11 12.90
C ASN A 223 -5.36 1.15 12.26
N LEU A 224 -4.71 1.75 11.26
CA LEU A 224 -5.29 2.86 10.48
C LEU A 224 -6.04 2.37 9.24
N LEU A 225 -5.94 1.11 8.84
CA LEU A 225 -6.60 0.58 7.63
C LEU A 225 -8.13 0.78 7.59
N PRO A 226 -8.88 0.68 8.71
CA PRO A 226 -10.32 0.94 8.68
C PRO A 226 -10.69 2.34 8.19
N ALA A 227 -9.78 3.33 8.32
CA ALA A 227 -10.00 4.69 7.85
C ALA A 227 -10.34 4.76 6.34
N ILE A 228 -9.76 3.86 5.54
CA ILE A 228 -10.03 3.78 4.09
C ILE A 228 -11.49 3.43 3.83
N PHE A 229 -12.02 2.43 4.54
CA PHE A 229 -13.40 1.99 4.40
C PHE A 229 -14.40 3.03 4.92
N ILE A 230 -14.04 3.73 6.00
CA ILE A 230 -14.84 4.83 6.54
C ILE A 230 -14.90 5.98 5.55
N ALA A 231 -13.76 6.36 4.94
CA ALA A 231 -13.72 7.41 3.92
C ALA A 231 -14.61 7.08 2.72
N MET A 232 -14.60 5.82 2.28
CA MET A 232 -15.49 5.35 1.21
C MET A 232 -16.96 5.37 1.65
N GLY A 233 -17.26 4.94 2.87
CA GLY A 233 -18.63 4.92 3.42
C GLY A 233 -19.21 6.31 3.62
N LEU A 234 -18.39 7.29 4.02
CA LEU A 234 -18.83 8.69 4.19
C LEU A 234 -19.29 9.33 2.88
N THR A 235 -18.86 8.82 1.72
CA THR A 235 -19.34 9.28 0.40
C THR A 235 -20.86 9.15 0.25
N PHE A 236 -21.46 8.20 0.94
CA PHE A 236 -22.91 7.94 0.85
C PHE A 236 -23.71 8.66 1.95
N LEU A 237 -23.02 9.34 2.88
CA LEU A 237 -23.62 10.04 4.02
C LEU A 237 -23.50 11.57 3.93
N ILE A 238 -22.50 12.04 3.21
CA ILE A 238 -22.18 13.46 3.01
C ILE A 238 -22.17 13.77 1.51
#